data_483027db0f217a0d98f598e446fac9fd
#
_entry.id   483027db0f217a0d98f598e446fac9fd
#
_cell.length_a   1.000
_cell.length_b   1.000
_cell.length_c   1.000
_cell.angle_alpha   90.00
_cell.angle_beta   90.00
_cell.angle_gamma   90.00
#
_symmetry.space_group_name_H-M   'P 1'
#
loop_
_entity.id
_entity.type
_entity.pdbx_description
1 polymer ?
#
loop_
_entity_poly.entity_id
_entity_poly.type
_entity_poly.pdbx_seq_one_letter_code
_entity_poly.pdbx_strand_id
1 'polypeptide(L)'
;VKFIEQLKKFDTPTVCNVIELFGIQPRTFGFARQRIQSCYPDLPPAVGYATTASFRASAPGGTGSAYAGIEKQLETFENLPGPAMIVIQDLDHPVAAAVFGEVMCSTYQAFGATGLITNGAGRDFVQVRELGFPVFTGGTICSHGYCHLMHVGLPVTMDGLVVQQGDLLHADANGVATIPLNIAEGVASLAEAFVEAEEIIMAYVKSDSSKTVSEYADRREAFQQRLVELKTRAAEYLPA
;
A
#
# COMPACT_ATOMS: atom_id res chain seq x y z
N VAL A 1 1.21 -0.93 17.22
CA VAL A 1 1.81 -2.21 16.86
C VAL A 1 3.22 -1.94 16.37
N LYS A 2 4.24 -2.45 17.09
CA LYS A 2 5.66 -2.04 16.94
C LYS A 2 6.22 -2.29 15.52
N PHE A 3 5.85 -3.39 14.87
CA PHE A 3 6.37 -3.71 13.54
C PHE A 3 5.80 -2.78 12.45
N ILE A 4 4.60 -2.21 12.60
CA ILE A 4 4.04 -1.24 11.66
C ILE A 4 4.92 0.03 11.62
N GLU A 5 5.36 0.52 12.77
CA GLU A 5 6.26 1.68 12.83
C GLU A 5 7.66 1.38 12.25
N GLN A 6 8.07 0.12 12.26
CA GLN A 6 9.28 -0.30 11.56
C GLN A 6 9.07 -0.30 10.04
N LEU A 7 7.96 -0.87 9.56
CA LEU A 7 7.64 -0.90 8.13
C LEU A 7 7.58 0.49 7.49
N LYS A 8 7.06 1.49 8.19
CA LYS A 8 7.00 2.89 7.71
C LYS A 8 8.36 3.53 7.42
N LYS A 9 9.46 2.92 7.86
CA LYS A 9 10.83 3.43 7.63
C LYS A 9 11.39 3.02 6.27
N PHE A 10 10.75 2.08 5.59
CA PHE A 10 11.20 1.51 4.32
C PHE A 10 10.21 1.83 3.20
N ASP A 11 10.71 1.92 1.99
CA ASP A 11 9.87 2.08 0.83
C ASP A 11 9.18 0.76 0.42
N THR A 12 8.11 0.86 -0.36
CA THR A 12 7.33 -0.29 -0.80
C THR A 12 8.17 -1.29 -1.63
N PRO A 13 9.11 -0.88 -2.51
CA PRO A 13 10.03 -1.78 -3.19
C PRO A 13 10.89 -2.61 -2.23
N THR A 14 11.47 -2.00 -1.20
CA THR A 14 12.22 -2.72 -0.17
C THR A 14 11.34 -3.76 0.53
N VAL A 15 10.12 -3.38 0.91
CA VAL A 15 9.16 -4.31 1.52
C VAL A 15 8.85 -5.48 0.59
N CYS A 16 8.60 -5.23 -0.70
CA CYS A 16 8.39 -6.28 -1.70
C CYS A 16 9.60 -7.23 -1.82
N ASN A 17 10.82 -6.68 -1.89
CA ASN A 17 12.05 -7.46 -1.98
C ASN A 17 12.24 -8.36 -0.74
N VAL A 18 11.90 -7.86 0.45
CA VAL A 18 11.96 -8.66 1.70
C VAL A 18 10.91 -9.77 1.70
N ILE A 19 9.69 -9.50 1.23
CA ILE A 19 8.64 -10.54 1.09
C ILE A 19 9.13 -11.70 0.20
N GLU A 20 9.90 -11.41 -0.85
CA GLU A 20 10.47 -12.45 -1.73
C GLU A 20 11.43 -13.42 -1.01
N LEU A 21 12.08 -12.99 0.08
CA LEU A 21 12.97 -13.86 0.86
C LEU A 21 12.24 -15.04 1.48
N PHE A 22 10.97 -14.88 1.79
CA PHE A 22 10.13 -15.93 2.41
C PHE A 22 9.68 -17.00 1.41
N GLY A 23 9.64 -16.71 0.11
CA GLY A 23 9.28 -17.66 -0.94
C GLY A 23 7.84 -18.22 -0.88
N ILE A 24 6.92 -17.52 -0.20
CA ILE A 24 5.54 -17.98 0.03
C ILE A 24 4.56 -17.62 -1.07
N GLN A 25 4.95 -16.75 -1.98
CA GLN A 25 4.11 -16.32 -3.11
C GLN A 25 4.94 -16.04 -4.36
N PRO A 26 4.32 -16.08 -5.56
CA PRO A 26 4.98 -15.66 -6.80
C PRO A 26 5.41 -14.20 -6.73
N ARG A 27 6.58 -13.87 -7.29
CA ARG A 27 7.12 -12.50 -7.32
C ARG A 27 6.28 -11.49 -8.11
N THR A 28 5.33 -11.97 -8.89
CA THR A 28 4.38 -11.14 -9.66
C THR A 28 3.05 -10.94 -8.95
N PHE A 29 2.98 -11.24 -7.64
CA PHE A 29 1.77 -11.21 -6.84
C PHE A 29 1.89 -10.25 -5.65
N GLY A 30 0.75 -9.77 -5.14
CA GLY A 30 0.68 -9.00 -3.90
C GLY A 30 0.91 -7.49 -4.08
N PHE A 31 0.82 -6.94 -5.29
CA PHE A 31 0.92 -5.51 -5.53
C PHE A 31 -0.04 -5.03 -6.63
N ALA A 32 -0.47 -3.77 -6.52
CA ALA A 32 -1.26 -3.11 -7.54
C ALA A 32 -0.40 -2.76 -8.76
N ARG A 33 -1.01 -2.78 -9.94
CA ARG A 33 -0.32 -2.41 -11.18
C ARG A 33 -0.25 -0.88 -11.34
N GLN A 34 0.29 -0.42 -12.46
CA GLN A 34 0.69 0.97 -12.69
C GLN A 34 -0.44 2.02 -12.69
N ARG A 35 -1.72 1.63 -12.74
CA ARG A 35 -2.82 2.60 -12.82
C ARG A 35 -3.09 3.30 -11.49
N ILE A 36 -2.79 2.64 -10.36
CA ILE A 36 -2.94 3.23 -9.03
C ILE A 36 -1.62 3.88 -8.64
N GLN A 37 -1.63 5.22 -8.54
CA GLN A 37 -0.46 6.02 -8.27
C GLN A 37 -0.64 6.88 -7.03
N SER A 38 0.46 7.16 -6.33
CA SER A 38 0.47 8.13 -5.24
C SER A 38 0.18 9.53 -5.76
N CYS A 39 -0.75 10.23 -5.12
CA CYS A 39 -1.02 11.64 -5.41
C CYS A 39 0.02 12.56 -4.78
N TYR A 40 0.69 12.11 -3.72
CA TYR A 40 1.68 12.88 -2.94
C TYR A 40 2.92 12.03 -2.68
N PRO A 41 3.81 11.89 -3.67
CA PRO A 41 4.97 10.98 -3.59
C PRO A 41 6.03 11.43 -2.57
N ASP A 42 5.92 12.62 -2.02
CA ASP A 42 6.77 13.18 -0.97
C ASP A 42 6.27 12.89 0.45
N LEU A 43 5.07 12.34 0.61
CA LEU A 43 4.60 11.86 1.92
C LEU A 43 5.28 10.53 2.30
N PRO A 44 5.47 10.29 3.61
CA PRO A 44 6.03 9.04 4.08
C PRO A 44 5.11 7.85 3.72
N PRO A 45 5.66 6.61 3.74
CA PRO A 45 4.87 5.41 3.49
C PRO A 45 3.68 5.30 4.44
N ALA A 46 2.51 4.95 3.87
CA ALA A 46 1.31 4.61 4.62
C ALA A 46 1.26 3.10 4.85
N VAL A 47 1.06 2.70 6.11
CA VAL A 47 0.95 1.28 6.51
C VAL A 47 -0.30 1.12 7.36
N GLY A 48 -1.15 0.15 7.02
CA GLY A 48 -2.38 -0.08 7.76
C GLY A 48 -3.15 -1.31 7.29
N TYR A 49 -4.15 -1.69 8.07
CA TYR A 49 -5.03 -2.81 7.77
C TYR A 49 -6.20 -2.35 6.90
N ALA A 50 -6.43 -3.07 5.81
CA ALA A 50 -7.46 -2.74 4.84
C ALA A 50 -8.87 -2.71 5.47
N THR A 51 -9.61 -1.62 5.23
CA THR A 51 -11.05 -1.59 5.33
C THR A 51 -11.61 -1.39 3.94
N THR A 52 -12.35 -2.38 3.46
CA THR A 52 -12.74 -2.49 2.06
C THR A 52 -14.18 -2.06 1.83
N ALA A 53 -14.43 -1.41 0.70
CA ALA A 53 -15.77 -1.10 0.21
C ALA A 53 -15.79 -1.03 -1.32
N SER A 54 -16.97 -1.15 -1.91
CA SER A 54 -17.22 -0.84 -3.32
C SER A 54 -17.91 0.52 -3.45
N PHE A 55 -17.75 1.16 -4.61
CA PHE A 55 -18.28 2.47 -4.91
C PHE A 55 -18.96 2.51 -6.27
N ARG A 56 -20.03 3.28 -6.41
CA ARG A 56 -20.66 3.69 -7.67
C ARG A 56 -21.15 5.12 -7.59
N ALA A 57 -21.16 5.79 -8.76
CA ALA A 57 -21.59 7.19 -8.87
C ALA A 57 -22.31 7.55 -10.17
N SER A 58 -22.42 6.61 -11.12
CA SER A 58 -22.95 6.87 -12.48
C SER A 58 -24.45 7.07 -12.53
N ALA A 59 -25.22 6.61 -11.53
CA ALA A 59 -26.68 6.70 -11.54
C ALA A 59 -27.21 6.96 -10.13
N PRO A 60 -28.42 7.59 -10.02
CA PRO A 60 -29.10 7.71 -8.74
C PRO A 60 -29.27 6.34 -8.10
N GLY A 61 -28.83 6.17 -6.87
CA GLY A 61 -29.04 4.96 -6.06
C GLY A 61 -30.19 5.15 -5.09
N GLY A 62 -30.36 4.18 -4.19
CA GLY A 62 -31.40 4.24 -3.18
C GLY A 62 -31.35 5.50 -2.28
N THR A 63 -32.14 5.54 -1.24
CA THR A 63 -32.33 6.67 -0.34
C THR A 63 -31.10 6.98 0.52
N GLY A 64 -30.12 7.74 0.01
CA GLY A 64 -28.93 8.10 0.78
C GLY A 64 -28.33 9.46 0.39
N SER A 65 -27.65 10.10 1.35
CA SER A 65 -26.81 11.25 1.06
C SER A 65 -25.52 10.82 0.35
N ALA A 66 -24.75 11.77 -0.21
CA ALA A 66 -23.46 11.53 -0.86
C ALA A 66 -22.41 10.87 0.06
N TYR A 67 -22.65 10.81 1.35
CA TYR A 67 -21.77 10.20 2.36
C TYR A 67 -22.36 8.96 3.01
N ALA A 68 -23.53 8.48 2.54
CA ALA A 68 -24.16 7.28 3.08
C ALA A 68 -23.24 6.06 2.91
N GLY A 69 -23.03 5.34 4.00
CA GLY A 69 -22.19 4.13 4.04
C GLY A 69 -20.79 4.36 4.63
N ILE A 70 -20.34 5.61 4.81
CA ILE A 70 -19.07 5.90 5.49
C ILE A 70 -19.11 5.38 6.92
N GLU A 71 -20.21 5.59 7.63
CA GLU A 71 -20.41 5.12 9.02
C GLU A 71 -20.16 3.61 9.11
N LYS A 72 -20.71 2.83 8.19
CA LYS A 72 -20.51 1.36 8.16
C LYS A 72 -19.06 0.98 7.95
N GLN A 73 -18.32 1.76 7.14
CA GLN A 73 -16.89 1.51 6.94
C GLN A 73 -16.09 1.91 8.19
N LEU A 74 -16.43 3.02 8.85
CA LEU A 74 -15.81 3.43 10.12
C LEU A 74 -16.02 2.40 11.23
N GLU A 75 -17.22 1.80 11.33
CA GLU A 75 -17.51 0.71 12.29
C GLU A 75 -16.55 -0.49 12.12
N THR A 76 -16.04 -0.74 10.92
CA THR A 76 -15.11 -1.85 10.70
C THR A 76 -13.72 -1.62 11.34
N PHE A 77 -13.36 -0.36 11.67
CA PHE A 77 -12.05 -0.04 12.26
C PHE A 77 -11.85 -0.69 13.63
N GLU A 78 -12.92 -0.83 14.41
CA GLU A 78 -12.88 -1.44 15.75
C GLU A 78 -12.40 -2.90 15.72
N ASN A 79 -12.57 -3.58 14.59
CA ASN A 79 -12.20 -4.99 14.42
C ASN A 79 -10.81 -5.17 13.79
N LEU A 80 -10.07 -4.08 13.50
CA LEU A 80 -8.73 -4.16 12.94
C LEU A 80 -7.69 -4.28 14.04
N PRO A 81 -6.60 -5.04 13.84
CA PRO A 81 -5.54 -5.18 14.84
C PRO A 81 -4.60 -3.96 14.93
N GLY A 82 -4.87 -2.91 14.15
CA GLY A 82 -4.08 -1.68 14.11
C GLY A 82 -4.72 -0.61 13.22
N PRO A 83 -3.96 0.41 12.78
CA PRO A 83 -4.51 1.53 12.04
C PRO A 83 -5.16 1.10 10.72
N ALA A 84 -6.28 1.74 10.36
CA ALA A 84 -7.01 1.44 9.14
C ALA A 84 -6.32 2.01 7.89
N MET A 85 -6.41 1.29 6.78
CA MET A 85 -6.14 1.76 5.41
C MET A 85 -7.43 1.64 4.60
N ILE A 86 -7.93 2.74 4.10
CA ILE A 86 -9.17 2.77 3.33
C ILE A 86 -8.93 2.19 1.93
N VAL A 87 -9.74 1.23 1.51
CA VAL A 87 -9.64 0.60 0.18
C VAL A 87 -11.01 0.60 -0.48
N ILE A 88 -11.18 1.39 -1.53
CA ILE A 88 -12.47 1.57 -2.20
C ILE A 88 -12.36 1.20 -3.67
N GLN A 89 -13.04 0.14 -4.07
CA GLN A 89 -13.14 -0.25 -5.48
C GLN A 89 -14.25 0.54 -6.16
N ASP A 90 -13.91 1.36 -7.13
CA ASP A 90 -14.87 1.93 -8.07
C ASP A 90 -15.34 0.85 -9.06
N LEU A 91 -16.65 0.63 -9.13
CA LEU A 91 -17.29 -0.35 -10.01
C LEU A 91 -17.80 0.28 -11.31
N ASP A 92 -17.74 1.60 -11.47
CA ASP A 92 -18.12 2.26 -12.71
C ASP A 92 -17.01 2.12 -13.76
N HIS A 93 -17.39 1.73 -14.97
CA HIS A 93 -16.46 1.66 -16.10
C HIS A 93 -17.13 2.21 -17.36
N PRO A 94 -16.67 3.35 -17.90
CA PRO A 94 -15.58 4.20 -17.37
C PRO A 94 -15.91 4.81 -16.02
N VAL A 95 -14.87 5.22 -15.25
CA VAL A 95 -15.02 5.94 -13.98
C VAL A 95 -15.92 7.16 -14.18
N ALA A 96 -16.98 7.28 -13.38
CA ALA A 96 -18.04 8.29 -13.58
C ALA A 96 -17.85 9.53 -12.70
N ALA A 97 -17.22 9.41 -11.52
CA ALA A 97 -17.07 10.50 -10.57
C ALA A 97 -15.92 10.26 -9.57
N ALA A 98 -15.61 11.26 -8.75
CA ALA A 98 -14.61 11.14 -7.70
C ALA A 98 -15.10 10.26 -6.54
N VAL A 99 -14.29 9.28 -6.15
CA VAL A 99 -14.52 8.38 -5.01
C VAL A 99 -14.28 9.14 -3.69
N PHE A 100 -13.30 10.04 -3.65
CA PHE A 100 -12.93 10.79 -2.46
C PHE A 100 -12.74 12.28 -2.75
N GLY A 101 -12.79 13.07 -1.68
CA GLY A 101 -12.42 14.47 -1.60
C GLY A 101 -12.06 14.83 -0.17
N GLU A 102 -11.90 16.14 0.11
CA GLU A 102 -11.46 16.66 1.41
C GLU A 102 -12.30 16.14 2.59
N VAL A 103 -13.64 16.19 2.49
CA VAL A 103 -14.53 15.79 3.59
C VAL A 103 -14.35 14.32 3.95
N MET A 104 -14.29 13.42 2.96
CA MET A 104 -14.06 11.99 3.22
C MET A 104 -12.67 11.74 3.81
N CYS A 105 -11.62 12.30 3.24
CA CYS A 105 -10.25 12.12 3.72
C CYS A 105 -10.09 12.66 5.16
N SER A 106 -10.63 13.85 5.45
CA SER A 106 -10.63 14.43 6.81
C SER A 106 -11.38 13.54 7.80
N THR A 107 -12.52 12.99 7.39
CA THR A 107 -13.30 12.08 8.23
C THR A 107 -12.51 10.82 8.55
N TYR A 108 -12.00 10.12 7.54
CA TYR A 108 -11.22 8.90 7.76
C TYR A 108 -9.96 9.15 8.60
N GLN A 109 -9.24 10.25 8.35
CA GLN A 109 -8.08 10.62 9.14
C GLN A 109 -8.43 10.88 10.61
N ALA A 110 -9.54 11.60 10.88
CA ALA A 110 -10.01 11.87 12.23
C ALA A 110 -10.35 10.59 13.02
N PHE A 111 -10.74 9.51 12.33
CA PHE A 111 -10.96 8.19 12.91
C PHE A 111 -9.72 7.29 12.90
N GLY A 112 -8.54 7.81 12.54
CA GLY A 112 -7.27 7.10 12.66
C GLY A 112 -6.86 6.29 11.43
N ALA A 113 -7.47 6.52 10.26
CA ALA A 113 -6.98 5.93 9.02
C ALA A 113 -5.64 6.54 8.60
N THR A 114 -4.78 5.72 7.99
CA THR A 114 -3.41 6.11 7.55
C THR A 114 -3.32 6.48 6.08
N GLY A 115 -4.35 6.24 5.30
CA GLY A 115 -4.39 6.56 3.87
C GLY A 115 -5.61 5.97 3.18
N LEU A 116 -5.76 6.29 1.89
CA LEU A 116 -6.86 5.84 1.04
C LEU A 116 -6.34 5.37 -0.31
N ILE A 117 -6.83 4.22 -0.77
CA ILE A 117 -6.48 3.59 -2.04
C ILE A 117 -7.78 3.36 -2.84
N THR A 118 -7.77 3.76 -4.12
CA THR A 118 -8.89 3.48 -5.04
C THR A 118 -8.41 3.31 -6.49
N ASN A 119 -9.07 2.44 -7.23
CA ASN A 119 -8.92 2.35 -8.70
C ASN A 119 -9.75 3.41 -9.45
N GLY A 120 -10.60 4.13 -8.75
CA GLY A 120 -11.40 5.24 -9.27
C GLY A 120 -10.62 6.56 -9.33
N ALA A 121 -11.33 7.68 -9.24
CA ALA A 121 -10.77 9.01 -9.29
C ALA A 121 -10.92 9.76 -7.94
N GLY A 122 -10.15 10.83 -7.75
CA GLY A 122 -10.26 11.72 -6.61
C GLY A 122 -10.49 13.18 -7.00
N ARG A 123 -10.77 14.01 -6.00
CA ARG A 123 -10.85 15.48 -6.12
C ARG A 123 -10.25 16.16 -4.88
N ASP A 124 -10.25 17.49 -4.85
CA ASP A 124 -9.78 18.32 -3.73
C ASP A 124 -8.31 18.04 -3.37
N PHE A 125 -7.45 17.84 -4.39
CA PHE A 125 -6.07 17.37 -4.19
C PHE A 125 -5.22 18.35 -3.37
N VAL A 126 -5.46 19.66 -3.49
CA VAL A 126 -4.73 20.66 -2.71
C VAL A 126 -5.10 20.54 -1.22
N GLN A 127 -6.37 20.47 -0.93
CA GLN A 127 -6.88 20.36 0.44
C GLN A 127 -6.46 19.02 1.09
N VAL A 128 -6.57 17.91 0.37
CA VAL A 128 -6.13 16.59 0.86
C VAL A 128 -4.61 16.57 1.07
N ARG A 129 -3.84 17.30 0.25
CA ARG A 129 -2.39 17.47 0.47
C ARG A 129 -2.09 18.19 1.78
N GLU A 130 -2.85 19.25 2.10
CA GLU A 130 -2.70 20.02 3.34
C GLU A 130 -3.00 19.19 4.59
N LEU A 131 -3.88 18.17 4.49
CA LEU A 131 -4.11 17.19 5.57
C LEU A 131 -2.88 16.30 5.83
N GLY A 132 -1.95 16.20 4.90
CA GLY A 132 -0.87 15.21 4.96
C GLY A 132 -1.37 13.76 4.90
N PHE A 133 -2.52 13.52 4.27
CA PHE A 133 -3.16 12.23 4.18
C PHE A 133 -2.80 11.54 2.86
N PRO A 134 -2.06 10.41 2.88
CA PRO A 134 -1.67 9.70 1.68
C PRO A 134 -2.88 9.14 0.94
N VAL A 135 -2.98 9.45 -0.36
CA VAL A 135 -4.03 8.90 -1.23
C VAL A 135 -3.43 8.37 -2.52
N PHE A 136 -3.99 7.25 -2.99
CA PHE A 136 -3.54 6.50 -4.17
C PHE A 136 -4.74 6.29 -5.08
N THR A 137 -4.67 6.76 -6.34
CA THR A 137 -5.82 6.76 -7.25
C THR A 137 -5.42 6.55 -8.70
N GLY A 138 -6.39 6.16 -9.52
CA GLY A 138 -6.24 6.02 -10.97
C GLY A 138 -6.36 7.33 -11.74
N GLY A 139 -6.81 8.45 -11.10
CA GLY A 139 -6.99 9.73 -11.80
C GLY A 139 -7.79 10.78 -11.04
N THR A 140 -8.24 11.80 -11.76
CA THR A 140 -8.94 12.96 -11.20
C THR A 140 -10.29 13.20 -11.88
N ILE A 141 -11.34 13.48 -11.10
CA ILE A 141 -12.65 13.95 -11.58
C ILE A 141 -13.17 14.96 -10.57
N CYS A 142 -13.68 16.11 -11.03
CA CYS A 142 -14.08 17.23 -10.16
C CYS A 142 -15.43 17.02 -9.43
N SER A 143 -16.30 16.13 -9.92
CA SER A 143 -17.63 15.87 -9.35
C SER A 143 -17.69 14.54 -8.61
N HIS A 144 -18.47 14.47 -7.51
CA HIS A 144 -18.75 13.22 -6.78
C HIS A 144 -19.92 12.40 -7.36
N GLY A 145 -20.61 12.89 -8.42
CA GLY A 145 -21.77 12.22 -8.99
C GLY A 145 -22.82 11.88 -7.93
N TYR A 146 -23.36 10.67 -8.01
CA TYR A 146 -24.37 10.18 -7.05
C TYR A 146 -23.80 9.44 -5.85
N CYS A 147 -22.51 9.23 -5.79
CA CYS A 147 -21.71 8.71 -4.67
C CYS A 147 -22.43 7.67 -3.79
N HIS A 148 -22.20 6.39 -4.04
CA HIS A 148 -22.73 5.28 -3.23
C HIS A 148 -21.62 4.37 -2.76
N LEU A 149 -21.39 4.31 -1.44
CA LEU A 149 -20.50 3.34 -0.82
C LEU A 149 -21.30 2.06 -0.51
N MET A 150 -20.82 0.92 -0.98
CA MET A 150 -21.51 -0.37 -0.93
C MET A 150 -20.56 -1.49 -0.51
N HIS A 151 -21.13 -2.66 -0.18
CA HIS A 151 -20.38 -3.91 0.03
C HIS A 151 -19.19 -3.74 0.97
N VAL A 152 -19.40 -3.03 2.10
CA VAL A 152 -18.36 -2.82 3.11
C VAL A 152 -17.91 -4.16 3.69
N GLY A 153 -16.60 -4.35 3.82
CA GLY A 153 -15.99 -5.56 4.39
C GLY A 153 -15.88 -6.75 3.42
N LEU A 154 -16.35 -6.62 2.18
CA LEU A 154 -16.17 -7.67 1.17
C LEU A 154 -14.86 -7.48 0.39
N PRO A 155 -14.27 -8.56 -0.16
CA PRO A 155 -13.08 -8.46 -1.00
C PRO A 155 -13.27 -7.53 -2.19
N VAL A 156 -12.23 -6.76 -2.51
CA VAL A 156 -12.20 -5.82 -3.64
C VAL A 156 -11.01 -6.12 -4.55
N THR A 157 -11.11 -5.69 -5.81
CA THR A 157 -10.01 -5.84 -6.79
C THR A 157 -9.53 -4.46 -7.22
N MET A 158 -8.23 -4.21 -7.05
CA MET A 158 -7.59 -2.93 -7.27
C MET A 158 -6.46 -3.08 -8.29
N ASP A 159 -6.74 -2.83 -9.58
CA ASP A 159 -5.74 -2.90 -10.66
C ASP A 159 -4.87 -4.18 -10.62
N GLY A 160 -5.53 -5.34 -10.49
CA GLY A 160 -4.89 -6.65 -10.44
C GLY A 160 -4.49 -7.14 -9.04
N LEU A 161 -4.58 -6.31 -8.01
CA LEU A 161 -4.43 -6.69 -6.61
C LEU A 161 -5.81 -7.00 -6.01
N VAL A 162 -5.97 -8.18 -5.45
CA VAL A 162 -7.14 -8.53 -4.61
C VAL A 162 -6.82 -8.14 -3.17
N VAL A 163 -7.72 -7.38 -2.54
CA VAL A 163 -7.60 -6.96 -1.14
C VAL A 163 -8.81 -7.45 -0.35
N GLN A 164 -8.55 -8.12 0.75
CA GLN A 164 -9.58 -8.55 1.70
C GLN A 164 -9.63 -7.60 2.89
N GLN A 165 -10.77 -7.56 3.56
CA GLN A 165 -10.91 -6.88 4.84
C GLN A 165 -9.86 -7.39 5.83
N GLY A 166 -9.07 -6.48 6.40
CA GLY A 166 -8.03 -6.82 7.37
C GLY A 166 -6.66 -7.18 6.77
N ASP A 167 -6.49 -7.22 5.45
CA ASP A 167 -5.16 -7.37 4.84
C ASP A 167 -4.24 -6.22 5.25
N LEU A 168 -2.98 -6.52 5.53
CA LEU A 168 -1.98 -5.49 5.80
C LEU A 168 -1.45 -4.91 4.50
N LEU A 169 -1.51 -3.60 4.37
CA LEU A 169 -1.07 -2.85 3.19
C LEU A 169 0.12 -1.96 3.51
N HIS A 170 1.00 -1.82 2.54
CA HIS A 170 2.09 -0.85 2.49
C HIS A 170 1.99 -0.06 1.19
N ALA A 171 2.05 1.27 1.26
CA ALA A 171 1.88 2.11 0.08
C ALA A 171 2.71 3.40 0.18
N ASP A 172 3.40 3.76 -0.90
CA ASP A 172 4.20 4.98 -1.01
C ASP A 172 4.27 5.51 -2.45
N ALA A 173 5.25 6.35 -2.75
CA ALA A 173 5.51 6.90 -4.09
C ALA A 173 5.61 5.83 -5.19
N ASN A 174 5.97 4.59 -4.85
CA ASN A 174 6.21 3.50 -5.80
C ASN A 174 4.95 2.65 -6.07
N GLY A 175 3.90 2.82 -5.25
CA GLY A 175 2.64 2.09 -5.41
C GLY A 175 2.15 1.42 -4.12
N VAL A 176 1.37 0.35 -4.28
CA VAL A 176 0.66 -0.34 -3.20
C VAL A 176 0.99 -1.83 -3.21
N ALA A 177 1.32 -2.39 -2.06
CA ALA A 177 1.53 -3.82 -1.88
C ALA A 177 0.80 -4.36 -0.64
N THR A 178 0.42 -5.64 -0.67
CA THR A 178 -0.04 -6.39 0.51
C THR A 178 1.15 -7.08 1.16
N ILE A 179 1.15 -7.13 2.48
CA ILE A 179 2.11 -7.91 3.27
C ILE A 179 1.35 -9.09 3.88
N PRO A 180 1.69 -10.35 3.56
CA PRO A 180 1.05 -11.51 4.18
C PRO A 180 1.21 -11.47 5.70
N LEU A 181 0.10 -11.58 6.44
CA LEU A 181 0.07 -11.36 7.88
C LEU A 181 0.97 -12.31 8.67
N ASN A 182 1.08 -13.54 8.19
CA ASN A 182 1.90 -14.58 8.83
C ASN A 182 3.41 -14.32 8.77
N ILE A 183 3.87 -13.40 7.93
CA ILE A 183 5.28 -13.01 7.82
C ILE A 183 5.54 -11.53 8.13
N ALA A 184 4.51 -10.75 8.48
CA ALA A 184 4.61 -9.30 8.61
C ALA A 184 5.69 -8.84 9.63
N GLU A 185 5.81 -9.50 10.77
CA GLU A 185 6.86 -9.23 11.75
C GLU A 185 8.25 -9.59 11.21
N GLY A 186 8.36 -10.69 10.48
CA GLY A 186 9.61 -11.11 9.84
C GLY A 186 10.04 -10.10 8.75
N VAL A 187 9.09 -9.61 7.94
CA VAL A 187 9.37 -8.56 6.93
C VAL A 187 9.92 -7.31 7.62
N ALA A 188 9.26 -6.81 8.66
CA ALA A 188 9.71 -5.65 9.41
C ALA A 188 11.10 -5.84 10.04
N SER A 189 11.37 -7.06 10.55
CA SER A 189 12.65 -7.40 11.22
C SER A 189 13.83 -7.53 10.24
N LEU A 190 13.57 -7.96 9.00
CA LEU A 190 14.61 -8.21 8.00
C LEU A 190 14.88 -7.03 7.07
N ALA A 191 14.00 -6.01 7.03
CA ALA A 191 14.09 -4.90 6.08
C ALA A 191 15.40 -4.11 6.20
N GLU A 192 15.86 -3.80 7.40
CA GLU A 192 17.12 -3.09 7.61
C GLU A 192 18.33 -3.90 7.11
N ALA A 193 18.38 -5.18 7.44
CA ALA A 193 19.46 -6.07 6.99
C ALA A 193 19.44 -6.31 5.47
N PHE A 194 18.26 -6.18 4.83
CA PHE A 194 18.14 -6.21 3.37
C PHE A 194 18.75 -4.95 2.74
N VAL A 195 18.42 -3.76 3.27
CA VAL A 195 19.02 -2.50 2.81
C VAL A 195 20.54 -2.51 2.99
N GLU A 196 21.05 -3.01 4.13
CA GLU A 196 22.49 -3.19 4.34
C GLU A 196 23.12 -4.14 3.31
N ALA A 197 22.41 -5.18 2.89
CA ALA A 197 22.89 -6.08 1.85
C ALA A 197 22.99 -5.37 0.48
N GLU A 198 22.03 -4.53 0.12
CA GLU A 198 22.05 -3.74 -1.12
C GLU A 198 23.23 -2.75 -1.13
N GLU A 199 23.66 -2.22 0.02
CA GLU A 199 24.81 -1.32 0.13
C GLU A 199 26.14 -1.99 -0.34
N ILE A 200 26.24 -3.32 -0.36
CA ILE A 200 27.38 -4.04 -0.94
C ILE A 200 27.61 -3.62 -2.39
N ILE A 201 26.54 -3.45 -3.16
CA ILE A 201 26.59 -2.98 -4.55
C ILE A 201 26.58 -1.44 -4.59
N MET A 202 25.67 -0.81 -3.83
CA MET A 202 25.43 0.62 -3.92
C MET A 202 26.64 1.46 -3.49
N ALA A 203 27.35 1.07 -2.43
CA ALA A 203 28.57 1.73 -2.00
C ALA A 203 29.66 1.69 -3.09
N TYR A 204 29.78 0.58 -3.82
CA TYR A 204 30.72 0.47 -4.94
C TYR A 204 30.29 1.38 -6.10
N VAL A 205 29.05 1.30 -6.58
CA VAL A 205 28.63 2.05 -7.77
C VAL A 205 28.57 3.56 -7.55
N LYS A 206 28.36 4.00 -6.30
CA LYS A 206 28.32 5.42 -5.91
C LYS A 206 29.71 6.00 -5.57
N SER A 207 30.74 5.15 -5.37
CA SER A 207 32.09 5.64 -5.05
C SER A 207 32.73 6.38 -6.24
N ASP A 208 33.74 7.21 -5.95
CA ASP A 208 34.49 7.96 -6.96
C ASP A 208 35.56 7.11 -7.71
N SER A 209 35.73 5.84 -7.31
CA SER A 209 36.71 4.93 -7.95
C SER A 209 36.27 4.58 -9.38
N SER A 210 37.25 4.25 -10.24
CA SER A 210 36.99 3.65 -11.55
C SER A 210 36.20 2.35 -11.37
N LYS A 211 35.19 2.11 -12.23
CA LYS A 211 34.35 0.93 -12.18
C LYS A 211 34.82 -0.11 -13.19
N THR A 212 34.92 -1.37 -12.78
CA THR A 212 35.18 -2.50 -13.67
C THR A 212 34.04 -3.51 -13.60
N VAL A 213 33.82 -4.24 -14.70
CA VAL A 213 32.81 -5.30 -14.77
C VAL A 213 33.12 -6.43 -13.78
N SER A 214 34.44 -6.75 -13.61
CA SER A 214 34.87 -7.79 -12.67
C SER A 214 34.52 -7.43 -11.24
N GLU A 215 34.90 -6.25 -10.77
CA GLU A 215 34.57 -5.81 -9.39
C GLU A 215 33.06 -5.71 -9.15
N TYR A 216 32.28 -5.28 -10.15
CA TYR A 216 30.83 -5.30 -10.04
C TYR A 216 30.30 -6.73 -9.88
N ALA A 217 30.84 -7.70 -10.65
CA ALA A 217 30.48 -9.11 -10.55
C ALA A 217 30.77 -9.68 -9.14
N ASP A 218 31.93 -9.34 -8.56
CA ASP A 218 32.32 -9.74 -7.21
C ASP A 218 31.35 -9.16 -6.16
N ARG A 219 30.96 -7.88 -6.30
CA ARG A 219 29.95 -7.25 -5.40
C ARG A 219 28.57 -7.89 -5.53
N ARG A 220 28.16 -8.22 -6.76
CA ARG A 220 26.90 -8.91 -7.00
C ARG A 220 26.92 -10.31 -6.39
N GLU A 221 28.02 -11.03 -6.46
CA GLU A 221 28.15 -12.34 -5.82
C GLU A 221 28.08 -12.24 -4.29
N ALA A 222 28.80 -11.29 -3.69
CA ALA A 222 28.73 -11.04 -2.24
C ALA A 222 27.30 -10.67 -1.79
N PHE A 223 26.58 -9.86 -2.57
CA PHE A 223 25.16 -9.55 -2.32
C PHE A 223 24.30 -10.83 -2.36
N GLN A 224 24.49 -11.71 -3.36
CA GLN A 224 23.73 -12.96 -3.45
C GLN A 224 24.01 -13.89 -2.24
N GLN A 225 25.25 -13.96 -1.78
CA GLN A 225 25.59 -14.72 -0.56
C GLN A 225 24.84 -14.15 0.66
N ARG A 226 24.78 -12.82 0.81
CA ARG A 226 24.03 -12.17 1.88
C ARG A 226 22.53 -12.46 1.79
N LEU A 227 21.96 -12.51 0.58
CA LEU A 227 20.55 -12.90 0.39
C LEU A 227 20.26 -14.34 0.82
N VAL A 228 21.21 -15.28 0.64
CA VAL A 228 21.07 -16.67 1.13
C VAL A 228 20.97 -16.69 2.66
N GLU A 229 21.81 -15.92 3.35
CA GLU A 229 21.74 -15.80 4.81
C GLU A 229 20.40 -15.20 5.27
N LEU A 230 19.91 -14.15 4.60
CA LEU A 230 18.63 -13.52 4.91
C LEU A 230 17.45 -14.47 4.67
N LYS A 231 17.49 -15.30 3.62
CA LYS A 231 16.48 -16.35 3.39
C LYS A 231 16.46 -17.39 4.51
N THR A 232 17.62 -17.77 5.03
CA THR A 232 17.70 -18.70 6.18
C THR A 232 17.04 -18.09 7.40
N ARG A 233 17.29 -16.81 7.68
CA ARG A 233 16.61 -16.08 8.77
C ARG A 233 15.12 -15.92 8.54
N ALA A 234 14.69 -15.67 7.27
CA ALA A 234 13.28 -15.57 6.93
C ALA A 234 12.52 -16.88 7.20
N ALA A 235 13.15 -18.02 6.98
CA ALA A 235 12.55 -19.32 7.26
C ALA A 235 12.20 -19.53 8.75
N GLU A 236 12.86 -18.85 9.68
CA GLU A 236 12.56 -18.92 11.12
C GLU A 236 11.19 -18.33 11.48
N TYR A 237 10.62 -17.47 10.62
CA TYR A 237 9.29 -16.87 10.79
C TYR A 237 8.17 -17.69 10.14
N LEU A 238 8.50 -18.74 9.38
CA LEU A 238 7.49 -19.59 8.75
C LEU A 238 7.02 -20.68 9.72
N PRO A 239 5.74 -21.05 9.69
CA PRO A 239 5.26 -22.17 10.50
C PRO A 239 5.97 -23.47 10.08
N ALA A 240 6.25 -24.31 11.07
CA ALA A 240 6.87 -25.60 10.88
C ALA A 240 5.95 -26.56 10.09
#